data_9ae9740ae169d3ea0f784ca7e970fe8c
#
_entry.id   9ae9740ae169d3ea0f784ca7e970fe8c
#
_cell.length_a   1.000
_cell.length_b   1.000
_cell.length_c   1.000
_cell.angle_alpha   90.00
_cell.angle_beta   90.00
_cell.angle_gamma   90.00
#
_symmetry.space_group_name_H-M   'P 1'
#
loop_
_entity.id
_entity.type
_entity.pdbx_description
1 polymer ?
#
loop_
_entity_poly.entity_id
_entity_poly.type
_entity_poly.pdbx_seq_one_letter_code
_entity_poly.pdbx_strand_id
1 'polypeptide(L)'
;VARFHYAARGECLVRVAGSPDIVSLAQGDLVIIPHGAEHSLFCAQTEADAILQLDRVLEESGYDGEGALVYGGNAGDDRPTQLICGHISFASDARHAIFERLPPYIHIQNYGASSASWMEATLRAIGEEAGQARMGADLIALKMSEVIFAQAIRNFLESQAAETVGLSGFADAHLARALSAFHKAPSAQWTVESLAREAGLSRTGFAQRFAQKLGFTPMQYV
;
A
#
# COMPACT_ATOMS: atom_id res chain seq x y z
N VAL A 1 -0.60 -10.80 -3.43
CA VAL A 1 -0.42 -10.36 -2.04
C VAL A 1 0.32 -9.03 -2.04
N ALA A 2 -0.23 -7.99 -1.41
CA ALA A 2 0.51 -6.78 -1.10
C ALA A 2 1.02 -6.85 0.34
N ARG A 3 2.13 -6.16 0.63
CA ARG A 3 2.67 -6.06 2.00
C ARG A 3 2.82 -4.60 2.38
N PHE A 4 2.74 -4.30 3.66
CA PHE A 4 2.96 -2.95 4.16
C PHE A 4 3.75 -2.96 5.47
N HIS A 5 4.49 -1.88 5.69
CA HIS A 5 5.21 -1.62 6.93
C HIS A 5 5.03 -0.15 7.31
N TYR A 6 4.57 0.09 8.51
CA TYR A 6 4.42 1.41 9.09
C TYR A 6 5.34 1.55 10.30
N ALA A 7 6.16 2.60 10.32
CA ALA A 7 7.03 2.90 11.44
C ALA A 7 6.24 3.66 12.52
N ALA A 8 5.76 2.94 13.52
CA ALA A 8 5.05 3.54 14.65
C ALA A 8 6.02 4.28 15.59
N ARG A 9 7.28 3.82 15.65
CA ARG A 9 8.35 4.44 16.43
C ARG A 9 9.71 4.08 15.84
N GLY A 10 10.68 5.01 15.96
CA GLY A 10 12.02 4.79 15.44
C GLY A 10 12.11 4.85 13.93
N GLU A 11 13.12 4.21 13.38
CA GLU A 11 13.41 4.18 11.94
C GLU A 11 14.02 2.86 11.52
N CYS A 12 13.87 2.50 10.25
CA CYS A 12 14.58 1.39 9.62
C CYS A 12 14.81 1.66 8.14
N LEU A 13 15.63 0.83 7.52
CA LEU A 13 15.84 0.80 6.08
C LEU A 13 15.05 -0.35 5.46
N VAL A 14 14.48 -0.09 4.29
CA VAL A 14 13.73 -1.09 3.51
C VAL A 14 14.39 -1.22 2.14
N ARG A 15 14.75 -2.45 1.77
CA ARG A 15 15.20 -2.81 0.43
C ARG A 15 14.17 -3.72 -0.21
N VAL A 16 13.74 -3.39 -1.43
CA VAL A 16 12.74 -4.17 -2.17
C VAL A 16 13.38 -4.76 -3.42
N ALA A 17 13.20 -6.05 -3.64
CA ALA A 17 13.69 -6.71 -4.85
C ALA A 17 13.12 -6.05 -6.11
N GLY A 18 13.99 -5.85 -7.11
CA GLY A 18 13.62 -5.15 -8.34
C GLY A 18 13.70 -3.62 -8.27
N SER A 19 14.09 -3.05 -7.11
CA SER A 19 14.43 -1.63 -7.01
C SER A 19 15.90 -1.44 -6.60
N PRO A 20 16.62 -0.49 -7.21
CA PRO A 20 17.98 -0.15 -6.80
C PRO A 20 18.02 0.68 -5.50
N ASP A 21 16.87 1.26 -5.11
CA ASP A 21 16.79 2.22 -4.02
C ASP A 21 16.65 1.52 -2.67
N ILE A 22 17.22 2.14 -1.65
CA ILE A 22 16.98 1.80 -0.24
C ILE A 22 16.11 2.91 0.34
N VAL A 23 14.95 2.53 0.85
CA VAL A 23 13.98 3.46 1.46
C VAL A 23 14.32 3.64 2.93
N SER A 24 14.52 4.88 3.37
CA SER A 24 14.55 5.21 4.80
C SER A 24 13.13 5.39 5.29
N LEU A 25 12.68 4.50 6.17
CA LEU A 25 11.35 4.50 6.77
C LEU A 25 11.45 5.11 8.16
N ALA A 26 11.14 6.40 8.26
CA ALA A 26 11.15 7.15 9.51
C ALA A 26 9.81 7.00 10.26
N GLN A 27 9.79 7.40 11.53
CA GLN A 27 8.56 7.38 12.32
C GLN A 27 7.43 8.17 11.62
N GLY A 28 6.28 7.54 11.48
CA GLY A 28 5.12 8.08 10.78
C GLY A 28 5.06 7.74 9.29
N ASP A 29 6.10 7.12 8.75
CA ASP A 29 6.14 6.71 7.34
C ASP A 29 5.45 5.36 7.13
N LEU A 30 4.86 5.22 5.95
CA LEU A 30 4.28 3.98 5.46
C LEU A 30 4.95 3.57 4.16
N VAL A 31 5.41 2.34 4.07
CA VAL A 31 5.82 1.71 2.81
C VAL A 31 4.86 0.58 2.45
N ILE A 32 4.43 0.56 1.20
CA ILE A 32 3.62 -0.52 0.61
C ILE A 32 4.43 -1.18 -0.49
N ILE A 33 4.40 -2.50 -0.55
CA ILE A 33 4.98 -3.34 -1.59
C ILE A 33 3.83 -4.03 -2.32
N PRO A 34 3.28 -3.40 -3.38
CA PRO A 34 2.00 -3.80 -3.97
C PRO A 34 1.99 -5.22 -4.52
N HIS A 35 3.13 -5.65 -5.06
CA HIS A 35 3.29 -6.97 -5.69
C HIS A 35 3.80 -8.04 -4.73
N GLY A 36 4.03 -7.68 -3.44
CA GLY A 36 4.55 -8.60 -2.43
C GLY A 36 5.97 -9.11 -2.72
N ALA A 37 6.75 -8.33 -3.48
CA ALA A 37 8.13 -8.65 -3.80
C ALA A 37 8.94 -8.94 -2.53
N GLU A 38 9.98 -9.75 -2.69
CA GLU A 38 10.95 -9.99 -1.62
C GLU A 38 11.54 -8.66 -1.13
N HIS A 39 11.65 -8.50 0.18
CA HIS A 39 12.17 -7.28 0.76
C HIS A 39 12.81 -7.56 2.13
N SER A 40 13.69 -6.65 2.51
CA SER A 40 14.41 -6.72 3.79
C SER A 40 14.18 -5.44 4.58
N LEU A 41 14.01 -5.60 5.89
CA LEU A 41 13.97 -4.54 6.89
C LEU A 41 15.24 -4.64 7.72
N PHE A 42 16.00 -3.56 7.86
CA PHE A 42 17.28 -3.57 8.57
C PHE A 42 17.63 -2.20 9.13
N CYS A 43 18.53 -2.16 10.12
CA CYS A 43 19.07 -0.92 10.67
C CYS A 43 20.22 -0.39 9.80
N ALA A 44 20.49 0.91 9.87
CA ALA A 44 21.56 1.55 9.09
C ALA A 44 22.94 0.96 9.36
N GLN A 45 23.18 0.38 10.55
CA GLN A 45 24.42 -0.24 10.95
C GLN A 45 24.54 -1.72 10.57
N THR A 46 23.49 -2.31 9.99
CA THR A 46 23.47 -3.73 9.62
C THR A 46 24.21 -3.95 8.32
N GLU A 47 25.19 -4.82 8.31
CA GLU A 47 25.87 -5.25 7.09
C GLU A 47 24.94 -6.15 6.27
N ALA A 48 25.10 -6.14 4.94
CA ALA A 48 24.17 -6.81 4.04
C ALA A 48 24.07 -8.33 4.24
N ASP A 49 25.17 -8.95 4.67
CA ASP A 49 25.27 -10.38 4.99
C ASP A 49 24.76 -10.75 6.39
N ALA A 50 24.53 -9.75 7.24
CA ALA A 50 23.94 -9.92 8.56
C ALA A 50 22.40 -9.88 8.55
N ILE A 51 21.76 -9.66 7.40
CA ILE A 51 20.28 -9.65 7.27
C ILE A 51 19.77 -11.10 7.36
N LEU A 52 19.00 -11.37 8.40
CA LEU A 52 18.44 -12.69 8.66
C LEU A 52 17.17 -12.95 7.87
N GLN A 53 16.93 -14.20 7.54
CA GLN A 53 15.63 -14.65 7.02
C GLN A 53 14.58 -14.60 8.13
N LEU A 54 13.33 -14.27 7.76
CA LEU A 54 12.23 -14.12 8.72
C LEU A 54 12.01 -15.40 9.55
N ASP A 55 12.07 -16.56 8.91
CA ASP A 55 11.88 -17.85 9.60
C ASP A 55 12.90 -18.05 10.73
N ARG A 56 14.16 -17.66 10.48
CA ARG A 56 15.19 -17.71 11.51
C ARG A 56 14.93 -16.70 12.64
N VAL A 57 14.45 -15.50 12.33
CA VAL A 57 14.06 -14.50 13.33
C VAL A 57 12.92 -15.01 14.19
N LEU A 58 11.92 -15.68 13.61
CA LEU A 58 10.81 -16.28 14.34
C LEU A 58 11.29 -17.40 15.28
N GLU A 59 12.17 -18.28 14.79
CA GLU A 59 12.73 -19.37 15.60
C GLU A 59 13.57 -18.82 16.77
N GLU A 60 14.49 -17.87 16.51
CA GLU A 60 15.38 -17.32 17.53
C GLU A 60 14.63 -16.46 18.56
N SER A 61 13.54 -15.79 18.17
CA SER A 61 12.72 -14.98 19.09
C SER A 61 11.82 -15.80 19.99
N GLY A 62 11.55 -17.07 19.62
CA GLY A 62 10.55 -17.90 20.29
C GLY A 62 9.11 -17.38 20.12
N TYR A 63 8.84 -16.61 19.03
CA TYR A 63 7.52 -16.04 18.77
C TYR A 63 6.50 -17.14 18.46
N ASP A 64 5.42 -17.16 19.22
CA ASP A 64 4.35 -18.18 19.14
C ASP A 64 3.18 -17.79 18.21
N GLY A 65 3.28 -16.63 17.58
CA GLY A 65 2.22 -16.11 16.69
C GLY A 65 1.27 -15.12 17.36
N GLU A 66 1.40 -14.90 18.67
CA GLU A 66 0.56 -13.96 19.41
C GLU A 66 1.36 -12.73 19.89
N GLY A 67 0.71 -11.57 19.90
CA GLY A 67 1.31 -10.33 20.38
C GLY A 67 2.36 -9.73 19.44
N ALA A 68 3.34 -9.05 20.00
CA ALA A 68 4.39 -8.38 19.25
C ALA A 68 5.62 -9.29 19.12
N LEU A 69 6.10 -9.50 17.90
CA LEU A 69 7.41 -10.08 17.67
C LEU A 69 8.49 -9.10 18.14
N VAL A 70 9.32 -9.52 19.08
CA VAL A 70 10.46 -8.75 19.59
C VAL A 70 11.75 -9.48 19.20
N TYR A 71 12.63 -8.78 18.46
CA TYR A 71 13.88 -9.36 18.02
C TYR A 71 15.01 -8.33 18.04
N GLY A 72 16.20 -8.78 18.44
CA GLY A 72 17.38 -7.93 18.58
C GLY A 72 17.26 -6.95 19.74
N GLY A 73 18.14 -5.98 19.77
CA GLY A 73 18.25 -5.01 20.85
C GLY A 73 19.19 -5.47 21.96
N ASN A 74 20.03 -4.56 22.43
CA ASN A 74 20.80 -4.77 23.65
C ASN A 74 19.97 -4.31 24.84
N ALA A 75 20.10 -4.98 25.97
CA ALA A 75 19.51 -4.54 27.23
C ALA A 75 20.06 -3.14 27.55
N GLY A 76 19.27 -2.11 27.35
CA GLY A 76 19.66 -0.70 27.51
C GLY A 76 19.48 0.18 26.28
N ASP A 77 18.99 -0.35 25.17
CA ASP A 77 18.64 0.47 24.01
C ASP A 77 17.32 1.21 24.28
N ASP A 78 17.43 2.49 24.61
CA ASP A 78 16.29 3.34 25.01
C ASP A 78 15.32 3.67 23.85
N ARG A 79 15.61 3.24 22.61
CA ARG A 79 14.83 3.60 21.43
C ARG A 79 14.58 2.42 20.47
N PRO A 80 13.77 1.45 20.85
CA PRO A 80 13.43 0.36 19.94
C PRO A 80 12.65 0.89 18.74
N THR A 81 12.94 0.35 17.56
CA THR A 81 12.09 0.54 16.38
C THR A 81 10.87 -0.33 16.53
N GLN A 82 9.69 0.26 16.35
CA GLN A 82 8.41 -0.44 16.36
C GLN A 82 7.74 -0.31 15.00
N LEU A 83 7.49 -1.44 14.37
CA LEU A 83 6.83 -1.53 13.08
C LEU A 83 5.47 -2.21 13.24
N ILE A 84 4.49 -1.71 12.50
CA ILE A 84 3.24 -2.41 12.25
C ILE A 84 3.32 -2.96 10.84
N CYS A 85 3.37 -4.28 10.73
CA CYS A 85 3.54 -4.98 9.46
C CYS A 85 2.30 -5.81 9.15
N GLY A 86 1.94 -5.88 7.88
CA GLY A 86 0.82 -6.71 7.46
C GLY A 86 0.90 -7.07 5.99
N HIS A 87 0.02 -7.98 5.61
CA HIS A 87 -0.18 -8.34 4.22
C HIS A 87 -1.67 -8.36 3.87
N ILE A 88 -1.97 -8.06 2.62
CA ILE A 88 -3.31 -8.10 2.07
C ILE A 88 -3.31 -9.05 0.88
N SER A 89 -4.11 -10.10 0.97
CA SER A 89 -4.31 -11.05 -0.11
C SER A 89 -5.53 -10.63 -0.92
N PHE A 90 -5.36 -10.55 -2.23
CA PHE A 90 -6.47 -10.31 -3.16
C PHE A 90 -6.95 -11.64 -3.72
N ALA A 91 -8.24 -11.73 -4.02
CA ALA A 91 -8.78 -12.87 -4.74
C ALA A 91 -8.02 -13.02 -6.08
N SER A 92 -7.81 -14.26 -6.52
CA SER A 92 -6.98 -14.57 -7.71
C SER A 92 -7.52 -13.98 -9.01
N ASP A 93 -8.81 -13.65 -9.05
CA ASP A 93 -9.53 -13.03 -10.14
C ASP A 93 -9.62 -11.49 -10.02
N ALA A 94 -9.23 -10.91 -8.89
CA ALA A 94 -9.22 -9.47 -8.66
C ALA A 94 -8.02 -8.80 -9.35
N ARG A 95 -7.87 -8.98 -10.67
CA ARG A 95 -6.84 -8.31 -11.48
C ARG A 95 -7.37 -6.96 -11.93
N HIS A 96 -7.00 -5.92 -11.22
CA HIS A 96 -7.27 -4.56 -11.65
C HIS A 96 -6.03 -3.99 -12.35
N ALA A 97 -6.21 -3.40 -13.54
CA ALA A 97 -5.12 -2.86 -14.36
C ALA A 97 -4.21 -1.86 -13.62
N ILE A 98 -4.72 -1.18 -12.59
CA ILE A 98 -3.95 -0.29 -11.74
C ILE A 98 -2.84 -1.04 -10.98
N PHE A 99 -3.14 -2.23 -10.46
CA PHE A 99 -2.17 -3.00 -9.67
C PHE A 99 -0.97 -3.43 -10.51
N GLU A 100 -1.17 -3.80 -11.78
CA GLU A 100 -0.09 -4.20 -12.69
C GLU A 100 0.90 -3.07 -12.97
N ARG A 101 0.48 -1.82 -12.77
CA ARG A 101 1.26 -0.61 -13.04
C ARG A 101 1.80 0.09 -11.80
N LEU A 102 1.46 -0.38 -10.62
CA LEU A 102 2.04 0.17 -9.39
C LEU A 102 3.56 -0.07 -9.39
N PRO A 103 4.35 0.86 -8.83
CA PRO A 103 5.79 0.69 -8.72
C PRO A 103 6.16 -0.46 -7.77
N PRO A 104 7.43 -0.90 -7.76
CA PRO A 104 7.90 -1.93 -6.84
C PRO A 104 7.56 -1.66 -5.38
N TYR A 105 7.57 -0.39 -4.98
CA TYR A 105 7.12 0.08 -3.67
C TYR A 105 6.48 1.46 -3.77
N ILE A 106 5.65 1.78 -2.79
CA ILE A 106 5.05 3.09 -2.57
C ILE A 106 5.51 3.55 -1.18
N HIS A 107 6.24 4.65 -1.11
CA HIS A 107 6.66 5.27 0.16
C HIS A 107 5.85 6.54 0.39
N ILE A 108 5.15 6.59 1.51
CA ILE A 108 4.35 7.74 1.93
C ILE A 108 4.97 8.28 3.20
N GLN A 109 5.61 9.43 3.09
CA GLN A 109 6.25 10.11 4.20
C GLN A 109 5.20 10.80 5.08
N ASN A 110 5.43 10.76 6.38
CA ASN A 110 4.54 11.39 7.37
C ASN A 110 3.07 11.04 7.16
N TYR A 111 2.78 9.78 6.84
CA TYR A 111 1.44 9.31 6.52
C TYR A 111 0.44 9.64 7.64
N GLY A 112 0.85 9.51 8.89
CA GLY A 112 0.05 9.87 10.05
C GLY A 112 -0.22 11.37 10.18
N ALA A 113 0.69 12.24 9.74
CA ALA A 113 0.55 13.70 9.88
C ALA A 113 -0.27 14.35 8.74
N SER A 114 -0.15 13.83 7.52
CA SER A 114 -0.78 14.42 6.33
C SER A 114 -2.26 14.06 6.16
N SER A 115 -2.71 12.95 6.75
CA SER A 115 -4.03 12.37 6.51
C SER A 115 -4.97 12.42 7.72
N ALA A 116 -4.77 13.36 8.61
CA ALA A 116 -5.47 13.48 9.89
C ALA A 116 -5.11 12.38 10.92
N SER A 117 -5.19 12.74 12.17
CA SER A 117 -4.88 11.88 13.33
C SER A 117 -5.59 10.52 13.39
N TRP A 118 -6.68 10.36 12.62
CA TRP A 118 -7.43 9.11 12.57
C TRP A 118 -6.66 7.95 11.90
N MET A 119 -5.78 8.24 10.94
CA MET A 119 -5.01 7.18 10.25
C MET A 119 -3.94 6.59 11.15
N GLU A 120 -3.22 7.44 11.88
CA GLU A 120 -2.27 6.97 12.89
C GLU A 120 -2.99 6.19 13.99
N ALA A 121 -4.13 6.71 14.48
CA ALA A 121 -4.95 6.02 15.46
C ALA A 121 -5.46 4.67 14.94
N THR A 122 -5.84 4.59 13.66
CA THR A 122 -6.29 3.35 13.02
C THR A 122 -5.15 2.32 12.93
N LEU A 123 -3.95 2.74 12.52
CA LEU A 123 -2.79 1.85 12.45
C LEU A 123 -2.39 1.34 13.84
N ARG A 124 -2.43 2.20 14.87
CA ARG A 124 -2.20 1.77 16.25
C ARG A 124 -3.27 0.79 16.72
N ALA A 125 -4.55 1.07 16.42
CA ALA A 125 -5.66 0.18 16.77
C ALA A 125 -5.54 -1.18 16.07
N ILE A 126 -5.06 -1.24 14.80
CA ILE A 126 -4.76 -2.50 14.12
C ILE A 126 -3.68 -3.28 14.88
N GLY A 127 -2.60 -2.60 15.29
CA GLY A 127 -1.53 -3.25 16.05
C GLY A 127 -1.99 -3.75 17.43
N GLU A 128 -2.83 -2.97 18.11
CA GLU A 128 -3.41 -3.36 19.39
C GLU A 128 -4.39 -4.53 19.25
N GLU A 129 -5.25 -4.50 18.23
CA GLU A 129 -6.25 -5.53 17.98
C GLU A 129 -5.58 -6.84 17.55
N ALA A 130 -4.58 -6.79 16.67
CA ALA A 130 -3.82 -7.97 16.24
C ALA A 130 -3.01 -8.62 17.38
N GLY A 131 -2.64 -7.84 18.42
CA GLY A 131 -1.94 -8.32 19.60
C GLY A 131 -2.84 -8.85 20.72
N GLN A 132 -4.15 -8.87 20.53
CA GLN A 132 -5.11 -9.28 21.56
C GLN A 132 -5.99 -10.43 21.07
N ALA A 133 -5.99 -11.56 21.79
CA ALA A 133 -6.84 -12.71 21.50
C ALA A 133 -8.33 -12.43 21.84
N ARG A 134 -8.92 -11.38 21.25
CA ARG A 134 -10.33 -11.04 21.43
C ARG A 134 -11.16 -11.63 20.29
N MET A 135 -12.40 -11.99 20.61
CA MET A 135 -13.33 -12.45 19.59
C MET A 135 -13.57 -11.38 18.52
N GLY A 136 -13.25 -11.73 17.25
CA GLY A 136 -13.41 -10.83 16.11
C GLY A 136 -12.23 -9.87 15.87
N ALA A 137 -11.16 -9.91 16.66
CA ALA A 137 -9.96 -9.10 16.50
C ALA A 137 -9.38 -9.19 15.09
N ASP A 138 -9.21 -10.40 14.56
CA ASP A 138 -8.69 -10.62 13.21
C ASP A 138 -9.56 -9.97 12.12
N LEU A 139 -10.89 -10.05 12.26
CA LEU A 139 -11.81 -9.44 11.31
C LEU A 139 -11.73 -7.91 11.36
N ILE A 140 -11.65 -7.34 12.57
CA ILE A 140 -11.50 -5.90 12.76
C ILE A 140 -10.18 -5.43 12.15
N ALA A 141 -9.07 -6.08 12.52
CA ALA A 141 -7.74 -5.74 11.99
C ALA A 141 -7.69 -5.86 10.46
N LEU A 142 -8.30 -6.91 9.87
CA LEU A 142 -8.40 -7.06 8.42
C LEU A 142 -9.16 -5.89 7.78
N LYS A 143 -10.35 -5.55 8.28
CA LYS A 143 -11.16 -4.47 7.71
C LYS A 143 -10.50 -3.10 7.84
N MET A 144 -9.85 -2.83 8.95
CA MET A 144 -9.08 -1.61 9.14
C MET A 144 -7.88 -1.56 8.18
N SER A 145 -7.19 -2.67 7.97
CA SER A 145 -6.06 -2.76 7.03
C SER A 145 -6.49 -2.53 5.58
N GLU A 146 -7.66 -3.04 5.16
CA GLU A 146 -8.24 -2.77 3.84
C GLU A 146 -8.49 -1.26 3.64
N VAL A 147 -9.02 -0.58 4.64
CA VAL A 147 -9.27 0.87 4.59
C VAL A 147 -7.96 1.64 4.47
N ILE A 148 -6.95 1.31 5.30
CA ILE A 148 -5.63 1.95 5.25
C ILE A 148 -4.99 1.76 3.88
N PHE A 149 -5.04 0.55 3.33
CA PHE A 149 -4.49 0.25 2.01
C PHE A 149 -5.18 1.08 0.91
N ALA A 150 -6.51 1.13 0.90
CA ALA A 150 -7.27 1.91 -0.07
C ALA A 150 -6.94 3.41 0.00
N GLN A 151 -6.79 3.95 1.20
CA GLN A 151 -6.40 5.35 1.41
C GLN A 151 -4.96 5.62 0.97
N ALA A 152 -4.05 4.70 1.25
CA ALA A 152 -2.66 4.83 0.82
C ALA A 152 -2.53 4.81 -0.71
N ILE A 153 -3.23 3.92 -1.40
CA ILE A 153 -3.29 3.92 -2.86
C ILE A 153 -3.89 5.23 -3.39
N ARG A 154 -4.97 5.73 -2.79
CA ARG A 154 -5.56 7.03 -3.17
C ARG A 154 -4.54 8.16 -3.00
N ASN A 155 -3.87 8.24 -1.85
CA ASN A 155 -2.85 9.26 -1.59
C ASN A 155 -1.73 9.18 -2.63
N PHE A 156 -1.25 7.98 -2.95
CA PHE A 156 -0.25 7.78 -3.99
C PHE A 156 -0.73 8.27 -5.35
N LEU A 157 -1.95 7.92 -5.76
CA LEU A 157 -2.51 8.33 -7.06
C LEU A 157 -2.68 9.85 -7.20
N GLU A 158 -2.88 10.55 -6.09
CA GLU A 158 -2.98 12.01 -6.03
C GLU A 158 -1.60 12.68 -5.96
N SER A 159 -0.53 11.92 -5.73
CA SER A 159 0.83 12.44 -5.63
C SER A 159 1.50 12.61 -6.99
N GLN A 160 2.55 13.44 -7.03
CA GLN A 160 3.40 13.60 -8.22
C GLN A 160 4.10 12.30 -8.64
N ALA A 161 4.36 11.39 -7.70
CA ALA A 161 4.94 10.09 -8.01
C ALA A 161 4.07 9.25 -8.96
N ALA A 162 2.74 9.39 -8.89
CA ALA A 162 1.82 8.73 -9.80
C ALA A 162 1.94 9.26 -11.25
N GLU A 163 2.32 10.52 -11.43
CA GLU A 163 2.59 11.09 -12.77
C GLU A 163 3.79 10.41 -13.43
N THR A 164 4.86 10.21 -12.66
CA THR A 164 6.10 9.59 -13.13
C THR A 164 5.87 8.18 -13.65
N VAL A 165 4.96 7.43 -13.02
CA VAL A 165 4.62 6.05 -13.42
C VAL A 165 3.40 5.95 -14.33
N GLY A 166 2.86 7.08 -14.81
CA GLY A 166 1.73 7.12 -15.74
C GLY A 166 0.39 6.73 -15.13
N LEU A 167 0.20 6.95 -13.83
CA LEU A 167 -1.02 6.63 -13.08
C LEU A 167 -1.86 7.86 -12.70
N SER A 168 -1.39 9.07 -13.02
CA SER A 168 -2.11 10.32 -12.70
C SER A 168 -3.52 10.42 -13.31
N GLY A 169 -3.82 9.60 -14.31
CA GLY A 169 -5.16 9.52 -14.90
C GLY A 169 -6.23 9.04 -13.92
N PHE A 170 -5.88 8.27 -12.91
CA PHE A 170 -6.82 7.82 -11.88
C PHE A 170 -7.23 8.94 -10.92
N ALA A 171 -6.40 9.97 -10.76
CA ALA A 171 -6.72 11.18 -10.00
C ALA A 171 -7.42 12.25 -10.87
N ASP A 172 -7.52 12.06 -12.18
CA ASP A 172 -8.20 12.99 -13.09
C ASP A 172 -9.71 13.00 -12.83
N ALA A 173 -10.26 14.15 -12.46
CA ALA A 173 -11.66 14.28 -12.05
C ALA A 173 -12.68 13.83 -13.10
N HIS A 174 -12.38 13.97 -14.40
CA HIS A 174 -13.24 13.51 -15.48
C HIS A 174 -13.18 12.00 -15.62
N LEU A 175 -11.96 11.44 -15.64
CA LEU A 175 -11.77 9.99 -15.74
C LEU A 175 -12.30 9.27 -14.49
N ALA A 176 -12.10 9.85 -13.31
CA ALA A 176 -12.59 9.30 -12.04
C ALA A 176 -14.11 9.12 -12.03
N ARG A 177 -14.90 10.04 -12.64
CA ARG A 177 -16.35 9.87 -12.76
C ARG A 177 -16.71 8.67 -13.61
N ALA A 178 -16.11 8.53 -14.80
CA ALA A 178 -16.35 7.39 -15.68
C ALA A 178 -15.93 6.06 -15.04
N LEU A 179 -14.75 6.02 -14.40
CA LEU A 179 -14.25 4.84 -13.70
C LEU A 179 -15.15 4.46 -12.52
N SER A 180 -15.62 5.44 -11.75
CA SER A 180 -16.57 5.22 -10.65
C SER A 180 -17.90 4.65 -11.14
N ALA A 181 -18.43 5.16 -12.26
CA ALA A 181 -19.65 4.64 -12.86
C ALA A 181 -19.45 3.19 -13.33
N PHE A 182 -18.35 2.89 -14.00
CA PHE A 182 -17.99 1.53 -14.41
C PHE A 182 -17.92 0.58 -13.22
N HIS A 183 -17.18 0.95 -12.16
CA HIS A 183 -17.01 0.08 -10.97
C HIS A 183 -18.30 -0.13 -10.17
N LYS A 184 -19.26 0.78 -10.26
CA LYS A 184 -20.57 0.59 -9.64
C LYS A 184 -21.46 -0.42 -10.38
N ALA A 185 -21.26 -0.61 -11.67
CA ALA A 185 -22.03 -1.50 -12.51
C ALA A 185 -21.15 -2.19 -13.57
N PRO A 186 -20.18 -3.04 -13.18
CA PRO A 186 -19.19 -3.61 -14.11
C PRO A 186 -19.81 -4.53 -15.15
N SER A 187 -20.97 -5.13 -14.86
CA SER A 187 -21.71 -6.01 -15.80
C SER A 187 -22.58 -5.27 -16.81
N ALA A 188 -22.68 -3.93 -16.73
CA ALA A 188 -23.41 -3.15 -17.71
C ALA A 188 -22.68 -3.11 -19.06
N GLN A 189 -23.45 -2.92 -20.15
CA GLN A 189 -22.86 -2.76 -21.49
C GLN A 189 -22.24 -1.36 -21.64
N TRP A 190 -20.98 -1.25 -21.31
CA TRP A 190 -20.25 0.00 -21.44
C TRP A 190 -19.74 0.21 -22.86
N THR A 191 -19.82 1.45 -23.32
CA THR A 191 -19.25 1.93 -24.58
C THR A 191 -18.39 3.16 -24.31
N VAL A 192 -17.54 3.54 -25.26
CA VAL A 192 -16.76 4.78 -25.15
C VAL A 192 -17.67 6.00 -25.01
N GLU A 193 -18.83 6.00 -25.67
CA GLU A 193 -19.84 7.04 -25.57
C GLU A 193 -20.46 7.14 -24.18
N SER A 194 -20.85 6.00 -23.60
CA SER A 194 -21.44 6.00 -22.27
C SER A 194 -20.46 6.44 -21.21
N LEU A 195 -19.20 5.98 -21.27
CA LEU A 195 -18.13 6.40 -20.38
C LEU A 195 -17.80 7.90 -20.55
N ALA A 196 -17.74 8.39 -21.79
CA ALA A 196 -17.49 9.80 -22.07
C ALA A 196 -18.60 10.71 -21.48
N ARG A 197 -19.86 10.28 -21.53
CA ARG A 197 -21.00 10.97 -20.92
C ARG A 197 -20.86 11.05 -19.41
N GLU A 198 -20.48 9.95 -18.74
CA GLU A 198 -20.19 9.94 -17.30
C GLU A 198 -19.02 10.87 -16.95
N ALA A 199 -17.99 10.91 -17.79
CA ALA A 199 -16.86 11.82 -17.65
C ALA A 199 -17.22 13.30 -17.88
N GLY A 200 -18.36 13.59 -18.52
CA GLY A 200 -18.73 14.94 -18.96
C GLY A 200 -17.83 15.46 -20.10
N LEU A 201 -17.42 14.56 -21.00
CA LEU A 201 -16.54 14.84 -22.14
C LEU A 201 -17.17 14.37 -23.46
N SER A 202 -16.68 14.91 -24.59
CA SER A 202 -16.97 14.31 -25.89
C SER A 202 -16.30 12.93 -26.02
N ARG A 203 -16.85 12.04 -26.85
CA ARG A 203 -16.30 10.71 -27.12
C ARG A 203 -14.80 10.75 -27.46
N THR A 204 -14.43 11.63 -28.39
CA THR A 204 -13.05 11.77 -28.85
C THR A 204 -12.15 12.33 -27.73
N GLY A 205 -12.62 13.37 -27.05
CA GLY A 205 -11.88 13.99 -25.94
C GLY A 205 -11.65 13.02 -24.78
N PHE A 206 -12.67 12.22 -24.45
CA PHE A 206 -12.55 11.19 -23.42
C PHE A 206 -11.54 10.10 -23.83
N ALA A 207 -11.65 9.54 -25.02
CA ALA A 207 -10.76 8.48 -25.48
C ALA A 207 -9.29 8.94 -25.53
N GLN A 208 -9.04 10.16 -26.03
CA GLN A 208 -7.70 10.74 -26.07
C GLN A 208 -7.15 10.98 -24.66
N ARG A 209 -7.92 11.62 -23.79
CA ARG A 209 -7.53 11.90 -22.39
C ARG A 209 -7.26 10.60 -21.62
N PHE A 210 -8.11 9.60 -21.80
CA PHE A 210 -7.96 8.30 -21.17
C PHE A 210 -6.66 7.62 -21.60
N ALA A 211 -6.41 7.54 -22.91
CA ALA A 211 -5.20 6.93 -23.45
C ALA A 211 -3.92 7.69 -23.05
N GLN A 212 -3.95 9.03 -23.07
CA GLN A 212 -2.81 9.84 -22.65
C GLN A 212 -2.46 9.67 -21.17
N LYS A 213 -3.50 9.63 -20.31
CA LYS A 213 -3.32 9.61 -18.86
C LYS A 213 -3.11 8.21 -18.28
N LEU A 214 -3.68 7.18 -18.90
CA LEU A 214 -3.65 5.82 -18.39
C LEU A 214 -2.83 4.85 -19.26
N GLY A 215 -2.46 5.27 -20.51
CA GLY A 215 -1.60 4.48 -21.40
C GLY A 215 -2.30 3.31 -22.08
N PHE A 216 -3.63 3.18 -21.97
CA PHE A 216 -4.45 2.18 -22.65
C PHE A 216 -5.79 2.79 -23.04
N THR A 217 -6.52 2.14 -23.93
CA THR A 217 -7.84 2.63 -24.39
C THR A 217 -8.92 2.33 -23.35
N PRO A 218 -10.05 3.09 -23.33
CA PRO A 218 -11.17 2.81 -22.44
C PRO A 218 -11.68 1.38 -22.54
N MET A 219 -11.76 0.81 -23.75
CA MET A 219 -12.29 -0.55 -23.96
C MET A 219 -11.27 -1.66 -23.65
N GLN A 220 -10.00 -1.33 -23.42
CA GLN A 220 -9.01 -2.26 -22.84
C GLN A 220 -9.10 -2.31 -21.31
N TYR A 221 -9.67 -1.26 -20.72
CA TYR A 221 -9.89 -1.19 -19.28
C TYR A 221 -11.18 -1.91 -18.86
N VAL A 222 -12.26 -1.80 -19.65
CA VAL A 222 -13.56 -2.41 -19.46
C VAL A 222 -13.56 -3.88 -19.91
#